data_bc31fffdd59655b6c6097d8068c88384
#
_entry.id   bc31fffdd59655b6c6097d8068c88384
#
_cell.length_a   1.000
_cell.length_b   1.000
_cell.length_c   1.000
_cell.angle_alpha   90.00
_cell.angle_beta   90.00
_cell.angle_gamma   90.00
#
_symmetry.space_group_name_H-M   'P 1'
#
loop_
_entity.id
_entity.type
_entity.pdbx_description
1 polymer ?
#
loop_
_entity_poly.entity_id
_entity_poly.type
_entity_poly.pdbx_seq_one_letter_code
_entity_poly.pdbx_strand_id
1 'polypeptide(L)'
;MKNRLLNSFFRAAAAFALLLAAGACKDDVALPMQRVALNTHAILAPSFATTLSFDVEANCDWTISVAGDDTSWAELSQTEATGMATVAVSIAENNTSGSRALTIRVAAKRNAAVVEELSFVQASATAEGYLSIPDLRKLAADGDYSVTQDVKMRGIVVSSVQDNNYYDNCIALQSALKANCGITLRTDEVLYRKPGEELEIDLKGAVVGVNPETGEVGGQ
;
A
#
# COMPACT_ATOMS: atom_id res chain seq x y z
N MET A 1 78.14 -31.14 -11.66
CA MET A 1 77.58 -29.81 -12.06
C MET A 1 76.10 -29.85 -12.47
N LYS A 2 75.40 -31.00 -12.56
CA LYS A 2 74.01 -31.05 -13.04
C LYS A 2 72.91 -30.74 -11.96
N ASN A 3 73.23 -30.83 -10.67
CA ASN A 3 72.18 -30.69 -9.65
C ASN A 3 71.97 -29.27 -9.10
N ARG A 4 72.80 -28.30 -9.47
CA ARG A 4 72.63 -26.92 -9.03
C ARG A 4 71.72 -26.12 -9.92
N LEU A 5 71.61 -26.43 -11.18
CA LEU A 5 70.71 -25.75 -12.14
C LEU A 5 69.24 -26.13 -11.93
N LEU A 6 68.99 -27.41 -11.54
CA LEU A 6 67.61 -27.90 -11.35
C LEU A 6 66.92 -27.24 -10.15
N ASN A 7 67.67 -26.98 -9.04
CA ASN A 7 67.13 -26.32 -7.87
C ASN A 7 66.84 -24.82 -8.05
N SER A 8 67.56 -24.17 -9.00
CA SER A 8 67.33 -22.78 -9.30
C SER A 8 66.03 -22.56 -10.09
N PHE A 9 65.70 -23.48 -11.01
CA PHE A 9 64.42 -23.41 -11.76
C PHE A 9 63.20 -23.70 -10.90
N PHE A 10 63.29 -24.63 -9.96
CA PHE A 10 62.17 -24.91 -9.02
C PHE A 10 61.91 -23.74 -8.05
N ARG A 11 62.94 -23.00 -7.65
CA ARG A 11 62.75 -21.82 -6.79
C ARG A 11 62.14 -20.63 -7.54
N ALA A 12 62.48 -20.48 -8.81
CA ALA A 12 61.92 -19.39 -9.65
C ALA A 12 60.44 -19.68 -10.01
N ALA A 13 60.09 -20.94 -10.26
CA ALA A 13 58.70 -21.36 -10.55
C ALA A 13 57.78 -21.23 -9.31
N ALA A 14 58.31 -21.58 -8.13
CA ALA A 14 57.55 -21.43 -6.88
C ALA A 14 57.31 -19.93 -6.49
N ALA A 15 58.26 -19.06 -6.78
CA ALA A 15 58.09 -17.61 -6.50
C ALA A 15 57.09 -16.94 -7.50
N PHE A 16 57.06 -17.45 -8.75
CA PHE A 16 56.13 -16.90 -9.75
C PHE A 16 54.68 -17.43 -9.51
N ALA A 17 54.49 -18.63 -8.99
CA ALA A 17 53.19 -19.18 -8.62
C ALA A 17 52.60 -18.44 -7.39
N LEU A 18 53.41 -17.94 -6.46
CA LEU A 18 52.95 -17.19 -5.29
C LEU A 18 52.53 -15.74 -5.65
N LEU A 19 53.04 -15.17 -6.70
CA LEU A 19 52.68 -13.80 -7.14
C LEU A 19 51.35 -13.76 -7.92
N LEU A 20 50.88 -14.89 -8.46
CA LEU A 20 49.60 -14.96 -9.14
C LEU A 20 48.41 -15.20 -8.20
N ALA A 21 48.64 -15.58 -6.92
CA ALA A 21 47.60 -15.77 -5.93
C ALA A 21 47.23 -14.48 -5.17
N ALA A 22 47.98 -13.37 -5.32
CA ALA A 22 47.73 -12.13 -4.62
C ALA A 22 46.88 -11.12 -5.42
N GLY A 23 46.44 -11.51 -6.63
CA GLY A 23 45.64 -10.63 -7.52
C GLY A 23 44.17 -10.91 -7.60
N ALA A 24 43.59 -11.75 -6.71
CA ALA A 24 42.17 -12.09 -6.69
C ALA A 24 41.45 -11.56 -5.45
N CYS A 25 41.83 -10.38 -4.94
CA CYS A 25 40.86 -9.56 -4.26
C CYS A 25 39.97 -8.96 -5.36
N LYS A 26 38.89 -9.67 -5.71
CA LYS A 26 37.74 -8.98 -6.24
C LYS A 26 37.32 -8.03 -5.10
N ASP A 27 37.47 -6.75 -5.31
CA ASP A 27 36.71 -5.78 -4.55
C ASP A 27 35.24 -6.20 -4.74
N ASP A 28 34.67 -6.86 -3.76
CA ASP A 28 33.22 -7.03 -3.66
C ASP A 28 32.67 -5.61 -3.48
N VAL A 29 32.47 -4.92 -4.61
CA VAL A 29 31.71 -3.69 -4.64
C VAL A 29 30.33 -4.09 -4.14
N ALA A 30 30.07 -3.84 -2.86
CA ALA A 30 28.76 -4.08 -2.29
C ALA A 30 27.74 -3.35 -3.17
N LEU A 31 26.92 -4.10 -3.89
CA LEU A 31 25.87 -3.52 -4.70
C LEU A 31 24.98 -2.67 -3.78
N PRO A 32 24.64 -1.44 -4.16
CA PRO A 32 23.80 -0.60 -3.34
C PRO A 32 22.50 -1.34 -3.03
N MET A 33 22.05 -1.24 -1.78
CA MET A 33 20.77 -1.83 -1.37
C MET A 33 19.68 -1.30 -2.28
N GLN A 34 18.89 -2.22 -2.84
CA GLN A 34 17.76 -1.84 -3.67
C GLN A 34 16.71 -1.15 -2.78
N ARG A 35 16.13 -0.09 -3.31
CA ARG A 35 15.07 0.67 -2.66
C ARG A 35 13.98 0.95 -3.68
N VAL A 36 12.74 0.75 -3.25
CA VAL A 36 11.51 1.21 -3.90
C VAL A 36 10.74 2.01 -2.86
N ALA A 37 10.17 3.13 -3.26
CA ALA A 37 9.27 3.93 -2.45
C ALA A 37 8.17 4.53 -3.34
N LEU A 38 7.02 4.84 -2.77
CA LEU A 38 5.91 5.50 -3.44
C LEU A 38 5.67 6.87 -2.81
N ASN A 39 5.22 7.84 -3.60
CA ASN A 39 4.82 9.15 -3.09
C ASN A 39 3.49 9.12 -2.33
N THR A 40 2.71 8.04 -2.49
CA THR A 40 1.45 7.79 -1.77
C THR A 40 1.19 6.28 -1.66
N HIS A 41 0.53 5.85 -0.59
CA HIS A 41 0.13 4.47 -0.36
C HIS A 41 -1.38 4.25 -0.48
N ALA A 42 -2.15 5.33 -0.70
CA ALA A 42 -3.59 5.24 -0.89
C ALA A 42 -4.08 6.31 -1.88
N ILE A 43 -4.97 5.91 -2.79
CA ILE A 43 -5.66 6.80 -3.72
C ILE A 43 -7.15 6.50 -3.68
N LEU A 44 -7.96 7.52 -3.38
CA LEU A 44 -9.39 7.49 -3.58
C LEU A 44 -9.73 8.14 -4.93
N ALA A 45 -10.21 7.35 -5.86
CA ALA A 45 -10.60 7.78 -7.18
C ALA A 45 -12.10 8.12 -7.26
N PRO A 46 -12.51 9.13 -8.04
CA PRO A 46 -13.92 9.42 -8.28
C PRO A 46 -14.60 8.27 -9.05
N SER A 47 -15.93 8.28 -9.05
CA SER A 47 -16.74 7.26 -9.75
C SER A 47 -16.65 7.34 -11.26
N PHE A 48 -16.40 8.52 -11.83
CA PHE A 48 -16.35 8.71 -13.29
C PHE A 48 -14.99 8.30 -13.87
N ALA A 49 -14.98 8.00 -15.18
CA ALA A 49 -13.77 7.67 -15.90
C ALA A 49 -12.76 8.82 -15.87
N THR A 50 -11.53 8.54 -15.44
CA THR A 50 -10.45 9.52 -15.36
C THR A 50 -9.08 8.84 -15.35
N THR A 51 -8.02 9.63 -15.36
CA THR A 51 -6.64 9.16 -15.19
C THR A 51 -6.03 9.84 -13.99
N LEU A 52 -5.52 9.04 -13.06
CA LEU A 52 -4.76 9.46 -11.88
C LEU A 52 -3.32 8.98 -12.01
N SER A 53 -2.41 9.46 -11.18
CA SER A 53 -1.02 9.04 -11.22
C SER A 53 -0.41 8.95 -9.84
N PHE A 54 0.64 8.12 -9.73
CA PHE A 54 1.53 8.07 -8.58
C PHE A 54 2.98 7.97 -9.04
N ASP A 55 3.91 8.37 -8.18
CA ASP A 55 5.33 8.34 -8.47
C ASP A 55 6.00 7.17 -7.76
N VAL A 56 6.85 6.48 -8.50
CA VAL A 56 7.76 5.45 -7.98
C VAL A 56 9.16 6.07 -7.88
N GLU A 57 9.73 6.04 -6.69
CA GLU A 57 11.12 6.42 -6.41
C GLU A 57 11.93 5.15 -6.18
N ALA A 58 12.81 4.79 -7.11
CA ALA A 58 13.62 3.60 -6.99
C ALA A 58 15.06 3.84 -7.46
N ASN A 59 16.00 3.05 -6.94
CA ASN A 59 17.39 3.01 -7.39
C ASN A 59 17.73 1.71 -8.15
N CYS A 60 16.70 1.00 -8.61
CA CYS A 60 16.80 -0.30 -9.28
C CYS A 60 15.72 -0.48 -10.33
N ASP A 61 15.80 -1.61 -11.06
CA ASP A 61 14.69 -2.08 -11.90
C ASP A 61 13.55 -2.58 -11.03
N TRP A 62 12.31 -2.25 -11.38
CA TRP A 62 11.12 -2.66 -10.66
C TRP A 62 10.01 -3.12 -11.61
N THR A 63 9.04 -3.84 -11.05
CA THR A 63 7.83 -4.30 -11.75
C THR A 63 6.60 -4.00 -10.93
N ILE A 64 5.46 -3.83 -11.61
CA ILE A 64 4.15 -3.69 -10.99
C ILE A 64 3.31 -4.95 -11.21
N SER A 65 2.61 -5.37 -10.17
CA SER A 65 1.51 -6.32 -10.24
C SER A 65 0.26 -5.71 -9.60
N VAL A 66 -0.91 -6.07 -10.12
CA VAL A 66 -2.20 -5.59 -9.62
C VAL A 66 -2.97 -6.78 -9.07
N ALA A 67 -3.53 -6.63 -7.87
CA ALA A 67 -4.35 -7.64 -7.19
C ALA A 67 -5.71 -7.05 -6.80
N GLY A 68 -6.77 -7.83 -6.95
CA GLY A 68 -8.14 -7.47 -6.63
C GLY A 68 -9.10 -8.53 -7.18
N ASP A 69 -10.38 -8.47 -6.78
CA ASP A 69 -11.41 -9.40 -7.25
C ASP A 69 -11.68 -9.21 -8.74
N ASP A 70 -11.68 -7.94 -9.20
CA ASP A 70 -11.74 -7.53 -10.60
C ASP A 70 -10.80 -6.34 -10.79
N THR A 71 -9.86 -6.45 -11.72
CA THR A 71 -8.90 -5.38 -12.04
C THR A 71 -9.09 -4.82 -13.45
N SER A 72 -10.07 -5.32 -14.19
CA SER A 72 -10.31 -4.96 -15.60
C SER A 72 -10.70 -3.49 -15.82
N TRP A 73 -11.10 -2.80 -14.77
CA TRP A 73 -11.52 -1.41 -14.80
C TRP A 73 -10.38 -0.39 -14.68
N ALA A 74 -9.15 -0.85 -14.45
CA ALA A 74 -7.97 0.00 -14.29
C ALA A 74 -6.85 -0.48 -15.20
N GLU A 75 -6.26 0.45 -15.95
CA GLU A 75 -5.15 0.21 -16.86
C GLU A 75 -3.96 1.08 -16.45
N LEU A 76 -2.79 0.46 -16.32
CA LEU A 76 -1.54 1.13 -15.99
C LEU A 76 -0.80 1.56 -17.27
N SER A 77 -0.21 2.75 -17.28
CA SER A 77 0.60 3.24 -18.41
C SER A 77 1.87 2.42 -18.63
N GLN A 78 2.37 1.77 -17.56
CA GLN A 78 3.55 0.89 -17.60
C GLN A 78 3.53 -0.06 -16.39
N THR A 79 4.11 -1.23 -16.57
CA THR A 79 4.20 -2.26 -15.53
C THR A 79 5.63 -2.56 -15.10
N GLU A 80 6.62 -1.89 -15.69
CA GLU A 80 8.03 -2.01 -15.33
C GLU A 80 8.80 -0.75 -15.75
N ALA A 81 9.84 -0.41 -15.00
CA ALA A 81 10.84 0.60 -15.36
C ALA A 81 12.12 0.46 -14.53
N THR A 82 13.05 1.39 -14.75
CA THR A 82 14.29 1.54 -13.99
C THR A 82 14.32 2.92 -13.35
N GLY A 83 14.64 2.99 -12.06
CA GLY A 83 14.76 4.25 -11.34
C GLY A 83 13.40 4.93 -11.10
N MET A 84 13.40 6.26 -11.09
CA MET A 84 12.18 7.05 -10.86
C MET A 84 11.27 7.07 -12.08
N ALA A 85 9.97 6.94 -11.86
CA ALA A 85 8.96 7.06 -12.91
C ALA A 85 7.60 7.43 -12.35
N THR A 86 6.81 8.17 -13.14
CA THR A 86 5.39 8.40 -12.87
C THR A 86 4.56 7.34 -13.60
N VAL A 87 3.66 6.69 -12.87
CA VAL A 87 2.75 5.69 -13.41
C VAL A 87 1.34 6.29 -13.44
N ALA A 88 0.75 6.36 -14.63
CA ALA A 88 -0.64 6.75 -14.79
C ALA A 88 -1.56 5.52 -14.69
N VAL A 89 -2.70 5.70 -14.03
CA VAL A 89 -3.77 4.71 -13.86
C VAL A 89 -5.02 5.27 -14.51
N SER A 90 -5.38 4.75 -15.67
CA SER A 90 -6.62 5.08 -16.36
C SER A 90 -7.75 4.18 -15.85
N ILE A 91 -8.83 4.76 -15.35
CA ILE A 91 -9.94 4.03 -14.77
C ILE A 91 -11.22 4.24 -15.57
N ALA A 92 -12.00 3.16 -15.72
CA ALA A 92 -13.35 3.22 -16.26
C ALA A 92 -14.35 3.71 -15.20
N GLU A 93 -15.48 4.25 -15.64
CA GLU A 93 -16.57 4.64 -14.76
C GLU A 93 -17.08 3.46 -13.92
N ASN A 94 -17.37 3.71 -12.64
CA ASN A 94 -17.95 2.73 -11.73
C ASN A 94 -19.47 2.93 -11.61
N ASN A 95 -20.22 2.29 -12.47
CA ASN A 95 -21.70 2.33 -12.50
C ASN A 95 -22.37 1.30 -11.56
N THR A 96 -21.58 0.65 -10.68
CA THR A 96 -22.12 -0.31 -9.71
C THR A 96 -22.64 0.39 -8.46
N SER A 97 -23.42 -0.32 -7.65
CA SER A 97 -23.94 0.20 -6.37
C SER A 97 -22.93 0.24 -5.24
N GLY A 98 -21.70 -0.23 -5.46
CA GLY A 98 -20.65 -0.28 -4.45
C GLY A 98 -19.34 0.31 -4.94
N SER A 99 -18.50 0.77 -4.02
CA SER A 99 -17.11 1.07 -4.30
C SER A 99 -16.35 -0.21 -4.70
N ARG A 100 -15.26 -0.05 -5.43
CA ARG A 100 -14.37 -1.14 -5.82
C ARG A 100 -12.92 -0.78 -5.55
N ALA A 101 -12.09 -1.78 -5.31
CA ALA A 101 -10.72 -1.55 -4.93
C ALA A 101 -9.78 -2.56 -5.56
N LEU A 102 -8.53 -2.16 -5.72
CA LEU A 102 -7.41 -3.00 -6.09
C LEU A 102 -6.16 -2.59 -5.29
N THR A 103 -5.18 -3.46 -5.25
CA THR A 103 -3.86 -3.19 -4.68
C THR A 103 -2.83 -3.21 -5.79
N ILE A 104 -2.07 -2.14 -5.92
CA ILE A 104 -0.93 -2.03 -6.82
C ILE A 104 0.33 -2.32 -6.00
N ARG A 105 1.10 -3.34 -6.41
CA ARG A 105 2.36 -3.73 -5.77
C ARG A 105 3.51 -3.41 -6.67
N VAL A 106 4.46 -2.61 -6.19
CA VAL A 106 5.69 -2.26 -6.90
C VAL A 106 6.85 -2.97 -6.22
N ALA A 107 7.51 -3.89 -6.91
CA ALA A 107 8.58 -4.70 -6.35
C ALA A 107 9.88 -4.56 -7.15
N ALA A 108 11.02 -4.56 -6.47
CA ALA A 108 12.33 -4.61 -7.10
C ALA A 108 12.53 -5.94 -7.84
N LYS A 109 12.94 -5.91 -9.12
CA LYS A 109 13.09 -7.10 -9.98
C LYS A 109 14.04 -8.15 -9.42
N ARG A 110 15.11 -7.73 -8.74
CA ARG A 110 16.16 -8.65 -8.22
C ARG A 110 15.93 -9.05 -6.76
N ASN A 111 15.02 -8.38 -6.05
CA ASN A 111 14.71 -8.66 -4.66
C ASN A 111 13.24 -8.38 -4.38
N ALA A 112 12.40 -9.38 -4.54
CA ALA A 112 10.94 -9.27 -4.33
C ALA A 112 10.55 -8.96 -2.87
N ALA A 113 11.49 -9.03 -1.91
CA ALA A 113 11.24 -8.58 -0.54
C ALA A 113 11.27 -7.04 -0.39
N VAL A 114 11.85 -6.34 -1.38
CA VAL A 114 11.76 -4.88 -1.48
C VAL A 114 10.52 -4.57 -2.31
N VAL A 115 9.41 -4.31 -1.63
CA VAL A 115 8.09 -4.10 -2.21
C VAL A 115 7.36 -2.99 -1.47
N GLU A 116 6.62 -2.19 -2.23
CA GLU A 116 5.67 -1.19 -1.73
C GLU A 116 4.28 -1.47 -2.29
N GLU A 117 3.26 -1.17 -1.52
CA GLU A 117 1.87 -1.38 -1.89
C GLU A 117 1.09 -0.05 -1.88
N LEU A 118 0.21 0.10 -2.87
CA LEU A 118 -0.70 1.21 -3.00
C LEU A 118 -2.14 0.68 -3.03
N SER A 119 -2.96 1.09 -2.07
CA SER A 119 -4.40 0.85 -2.07
C SER A 119 -5.10 1.82 -3.02
N PHE A 120 -5.74 1.32 -4.07
CA PHE A 120 -6.47 2.12 -5.04
C PHE A 120 -7.96 1.81 -4.94
N VAL A 121 -8.74 2.78 -4.49
CA VAL A 121 -10.19 2.63 -4.25
C VAL A 121 -10.94 3.58 -5.17
N GLN A 122 -12.00 3.10 -5.83
CA GLN A 122 -12.89 3.92 -6.63
C GLN A 122 -14.29 3.96 -6.01
N ALA A 123 -14.82 5.18 -5.83
CA ALA A 123 -16.17 5.41 -5.35
C ALA A 123 -17.23 4.85 -6.32
N SER A 124 -18.46 4.65 -5.83
CA SER A 124 -19.63 4.29 -6.64
C SER A 124 -20.24 5.52 -7.32
N ALA A 125 -20.74 5.39 -8.55
CA ALA A 125 -21.52 6.43 -9.23
C ALA A 125 -23.00 6.40 -8.84
N THR A 126 -23.51 5.24 -8.44
CA THR A 126 -24.89 5.09 -7.99
C THR A 126 -24.97 5.37 -6.50
N ALA A 127 -26.04 6.03 -6.07
CA ALA A 127 -26.26 6.39 -4.67
C ALA A 127 -25.20 7.32 -4.07
N GLU A 128 -24.88 8.42 -4.75
CA GLU A 128 -24.18 9.57 -4.18
C GLU A 128 -22.72 9.35 -3.72
N GLY A 129 -21.98 8.41 -4.36
CA GLY A 129 -20.56 8.24 -4.09
C GLY A 129 -20.24 7.53 -2.78
N TYR A 130 -21.00 6.50 -2.41
CA TYR A 130 -20.72 5.74 -1.18
C TYR A 130 -19.42 4.94 -1.26
N LEU A 131 -18.69 4.97 -0.14
CA LEU A 131 -17.61 4.05 0.18
C LEU A 131 -18.11 2.95 1.11
N SER A 132 -17.73 1.72 0.84
CA SER A 132 -17.93 0.64 1.80
C SER A 132 -16.96 0.75 2.98
N ILE A 133 -17.35 0.31 4.17
CA ILE A 133 -16.45 0.26 5.34
C ILE A 133 -15.19 -0.56 5.03
N PRO A 134 -15.26 -1.75 4.37
CA PRO A 134 -14.06 -2.49 3.98
C PRO A 134 -13.08 -1.69 3.11
N ASP A 135 -13.58 -0.91 2.15
CA ASP A 135 -12.72 -0.12 1.25
C ASP A 135 -12.17 1.13 1.94
N LEU A 136 -12.95 1.77 2.78
CA LEU A 136 -12.48 2.88 3.61
C LEU A 136 -11.32 2.44 4.53
N ARG A 137 -11.41 1.24 5.11
CA ARG A 137 -10.32 0.66 5.92
C ARG A 137 -9.05 0.40 5.13
N LYS A 138 -9.15 0.06 3.83
CA LYS A 138 -7.96 -0.13 2.96
C LYS A 138 -7.20 1.18 2.74
N LEU A 139 -7.90 2.31 2.66
CA LEU A 139 -7.25 3.62 2.50
C LEU A 139 -6.38 3.98 3.71
N ALA A 140 -6.74 3.51 4.90
CA ALA A 140 -6.01 3.78 6.15
C ALA A 140 -5.08 2.62 6.57
N ALA A 141 -4.79 1.66 5.68
CA ALA A 141 -4.00 0.47 6.05
C ALA A 141 -2.56 0.81 6.45
N ASP A 142 -1.97 1.83 5.82
CA ASP A 142 -0.58 2.24 6.03
C ASP A 142 -0.44 3.53 6.85
N GLY A 143 -1.53 4.02 7.44
CA GLY A 143 -1.54 5.23 8.26
C GLY A 143 -2.80 6.07 8.08
N ASP A 144 -2.81 7.26 8.66
CA ASP A 144 -3.96 8.16 8.58
C ASP A 144 -4.20 8.64 7.15
N TYR A 145 -5.45 8.53 6.71
CA TYR A 145 -5.91 8.98 5.40
C TYR A 145 -6.95 10.10 5.52
N SER A 146 -6.67 11.28 4.97
CA SER A 146 -7.60 12.42 4.94
C SER A 146 -8.51 12.33 3.72
N VAL A 147 -9.83 12.25 3.95
CA VAL A 147 -10.82 12.19 2.88
C VAL A 147 -11.09 13.61 2.37
N THR A 148 -10.65 13.91 1.16
CA THR A 148 -10.84 15.24 0.53
C THR A 148 -12.02 15.27 -0.44
N GLN A 149 -12.51 14.12 -0.87
CA GLN A 149 -13.59 13.97 -1.83
C GLN A 149 -14.96 13.97 -1.15
N ASP A 150 -15.97 14.37 -1.91
CA ASP A 150 -17.38 14.36 -1.47
C ASP A 150 -17.92 12.93 -1.62
N VAL A 151 -17.70 12.11 -0.58
CA VAL A 151 -18.12 10.71 -0.51
C VAL A 151 -18.76 10.44 0.85
N LYS A 152 -19.65 9.46 0.87
CA LYS A 152 -20.38 9.05 2.08
C LYS A 152 -20.10 7.58 2.42
N MET A 153 -20.41 7.18 3.64
CA MET A 153 -20.49 5.77 4.01
C MET A 153 -21.79 5.46 4.73
N ARG A 154 -22.17 4.18 4.76
CA ARG A 154 -23.27 3.65 5.58
C ARG A 154 -22.76 2.56 6.50
N GLY A 155 -23.30 2.55 7.71
CA GLY A 155 -22.99 1.53 8.71
C GLY A 155 -24.12 1.33 9.69
N ILE A 156 -24.18 0.13 10.25
CA ILE A 156 -25.15 -0.24 11.29
C ILE A 156 -24.50 0.00 12.65
N VAL A 157 -25.14 0.77 13.50
CA VAL A 157 -24.70 1.02 14.88
C VAL A 157 -24.70 -0.29 15.66
N VAL A 158 -23.58 -0.60 16.31
CA VAL A 158 -23.43 -1.78 17.18
C VAL A 158 -23.03 -1.42 18.61
N SER A 159 -22.83 -0.14 18.91
CA SER A 159 -22.51 0.38 20.24
C SER A 159 -23.69 1.12 20.86
N SER A 160 -23.69 1.29 22.18
CA SER A 160 -24.64 2.10 22.93
C SER A 160 -23.93 2.83 24.05
N VAL A 161 -23.90 4.15 23.98
CA VAL A 161 -23.39 5.00 25.08
C VAL A 161 -24.32 4.93 26.29
N GLN A 162 -25.64 4.80 26.07
CA GLN A 162 -26.63 4.71 27.14
C GLN A 162 -26.48 3.44 27.99
N ASP A 163 -26.01 2.34 27.38
CA ASP A 163 -25.79 1.07 28.05
C ASP A 163 -24.34 0.92 28.57
N ASN A 164 -23.55 1.99 28.52
CA ASN A 164 -22.13 2.02 28.93
C ASN A 164 -21.26 0.95 28.26
N ASN A 165 -21.57 0.57 27.03
CA ASN A 165 -20.77 -0.43 26.31
C ASN A 165 -19.75 0.16 25.35
N TYR A 166 -19.68 1.51 25.28
CA TYR A 166 -18.69 2.21 24.45
C TYR A 166 -18.39 3.61 24.97
N TYR A 167 -17.39 4.28 24.43
CA TYR A 167 -16.95 5.63 24.84
C TYR A 167 -17.98 6.69 24.43
N ASP A 168 -18.12 7.74 25.24
CA ASP A 168 -19.16 8.77 25.11
C ASP A 168 -19.20 9.49 23.76
N ASN A 169 -18.03 9.70 23.15
CA ASN A 169 -17.87 10.41 21.86
C ASN A 169 -17.53 9.46 20.70
N CYS A 170 -17.83 8.17 20.85
CA CYS A 170 -17.53 7.18 19.82
C CYS A 170 -18.78 6.34 19.49
N ILE A 171 -18.92 6.00 18.22
CA ILE A 171 -19.95 5.11 17.70
C ILE A 171 -19.26 3.98 16.94
N ALA A 172 -19.46 2.74 17.34
CA ALA A 172 -19.02 1.60 16.57
C ALA A 172 -20.05 1.25 15.50
N LEU A 173 -19.60 1.17 14.27
CA LEU A 173 -20.39 0.84 13.09
C LEU A 173 -19.94 -0.48 12.49
N GLN A 174 -20.88 -1.30 12.08
CA GLN A 174 -20.62 -2.54 11.36
C GLN A 174 -21.02 -2.39 9.89
N SER A 175 -20.24 -2.98 9.00
CA SER A 175 -20.58 -3.09 7.60
C SER A 175 -21.78 -4.00 7.39
N ALA A 176 -22.79 -3.54 6.64
CA ALA A 176 -23.87 -4.40 6.17
C ALA A 176 -23.43 -5.39 5.10
N LEU A 177 -22.31 -5.10 4.40
CA LEU A 177 -21.82 -5.87 3.24
C LEU A 177 -20.84 -6.98 3.62
N LYS A 178 -20.14 -6.86 4.77
CA LYS A 178 -19.11 -7.80 5.19
C LYS A 178 -19.22 -8.09 6.68
N ALA A 179 -19.42 -9.35 7.03
CA ALA A 179 -19.38 -9.79 8.42
C ALA A 179 -18.01 -9.53 9.07
N ASN A 180 -18.01 -9.22 10.37
CA ASN A 180 -16.82 -8.93 11.17
C ASN A 180 -15.95 -7.78 10.60
N CYS A 181 -16.56 -6.83 9.94
CA CYS A 181 -15.91 -5.64 9.44
C CYS A 181 -16.62 -4.40 9.97
N GLY A 182 -15.95 -3.64 10.81
CA GLY A 182 -16.48 -2.45 11.45
C GLY A 182 -15.49 -1.29 11.40
N ILE A 183 -15.96 -0.14 11.83
CA ILE A 183 -15.19 1.09 12.00
C ILE A 183 -15.75 1.84 13.22
N THR A 184 -14.87 2.54 13.94
CA THR A 184 -15.27 3.44 15.01
C THR A 184 -15.34 4.87 14.47
N LEU A 185 -16.48 5.51 14.61
CA LEU A 185 -16.63 6.94 14.36
C LEU A 185 -16.39 7.68 15.67
N ARG A 186 -15.45 8.63 15.67
CA ARG A 186 -15.27 9.59 16.77
C ARG A 186 -15.92 10.91 16.38
N THR A 187 -16.59 11.54 17.30
CA THR A 187 -17.29 12.81 17.11
C THR A 187 -16.90 13.82 18.21
N ASP A 188 -17.02 15.10 17.93
CA ASP A 188 -16.75 16.16 18.92
C ASP A 188 -17.80 16.21 20.03
N GLU A 189 -19.02 15.69 19.76
CA GLU A 189 -20.14 15.68 20.68
C GLU A 189 -20.63 14.26 20.93
N VAL A 190 -21.24 14.03 22.09
CA VAL A 190 -21.87 12.75 22.40
C VAL A 190 -23.12 12.56 21.55
N LEU A 191 -23.11 11.56 20.71
CA LEU A 191 -24.24 11.19 19.86
C LEU A 191 -24.95 9.94 20.41
N TYR A 192 -26.19 10.11 20.87
CA TYR A 192 -27.00 9.00 21.33
C TYR A 192 -27.65 8.29 20.13
N ARG A 193 -27.14 7.11 19.80
CA ARG A 193 -27.65 6.24 18.75
C ARG A 193 -27.99 4.86 19.31
N LYS A 194 -28.94 4.19 18.69
CA LYS A 194 -29.39 2.86 19.14
C LYS A 194 -28.74 1.76 18.30
N PRO A 195 -28.32 0.64 18.91
CA PRO A 195 -27.90 -0.52 18.16
C PRO A 195 -28.95 -0.96 17.14
N GLY A 196 -28.51 -1.28 15.92
CA GLY A 196 -29.37 -1.63 14.80
C GLY A 196 -29.82 -0.43 13.94
N GLU A 197 -29.55 0.81 14.35
CA GLU A 197 -29.81 1.99 13.54
C GLU A 197 -28.80 2.05 12.37
N GLU A 198 -29.26 2.32 11.15
CA GLU A 198 -28.38 2.58 10.01
C GLU A 198 -28.07 4.08 9.96
N LEU A 199 -26.79 4.40 9.91
CA LEU A 199 -26.30 5.77 9.77
C LEU A 199 -25.68 5.98 8.39
N GLU A 200 -25.99 7.13 7.81
CA GLU A 200 -25.30 7.69 6.67
C GLU A 200 -24.38 8.81 7.15
N ILE A 201 -23.13 8.77 6.75
CA ILE A 201 -22.08 9.66 7.22
C ILE A 201 -21.39 10.30 6.03
N ASP A 202 -21.32 11.61 6.04
CA ASP A 202 -20.52 12.39 5.11
C ASP A 202 -19.04 12.32 5.56
N LEU A 203 -18.16 11.88 4.65
CA LEU A 203 -16.76 11.67 4.95
C LEU A 203 -15.84 12.81 4.54
N LYS A 204 -16.36 13.82 3.82
CA LYS A 204 -15.52 14.95 3.39
C LYS A 204 -14.92 15.69 4.56
N GLY A 205 -13.61 15.74 4.63
CA GLY A 205 -12.86 16.35 5.72
C GLY A 205 -12.57 15.41 6.89
N ALA A 206 -13.11 14.18 6.88
CA ALA A 206 -12.79 13.18 7.90
C ALA A 206 -11.37 12.65 7.73
N VAL A 207 -10.76 12.28 8.84
CA VAL A 207 -9.48 11.54 8.87
C VAL A 207 -9.77 10.11 9.31
N VAL A 208 -9.33 9.15 8.52
CA VAL A 208 -9.47 7.70 8.82
C VAL A 208 -8.10 7.16 9.18
N GLY A 209 -7.99 6.48 10.33
CA GLY A 209 -6.73 5.95 10.80
C GLY A 209 -6.91 4.69 11.64
N VAL A 210 -5.79 4.10 12.05
CA VAL A 210 -5.74 2.95 12.96
C VAL A 210 -5.32 3.44 14.33
N ASN A 211 -6.12 3.15 15.36
CA ASN A 211 -5.71 3.40 16.74
C ASN A 211 -4.52 2.49 17.08
N PRO A 212 -3.33 3.05 17.39
CA PRO A 212 -2.13 2.26 17.64
C PRO A 212 -2.22 1.38 18.90
N GLU A 213 -3.09 1.73 19.86
CA GLU A 213 -3.26 1.00 21.11
C GLU A 213 -4.23 -0.18 20.98
N THR A 214 -5.30 -0.01 20.22
CA THR A 214 -6.37 -1.02 20.10
C THR A 214 -6.36 -1.74 18.76
N GLY A 215 -5.68 -1.20 17.75
CA GLY A 215 -5.75 -1.70 16.37
C GLY A 215 -7.10 -1.46 15.70
N GLU A 216 -7.99 -0.67 16.34
CA GLU A 216 -9.28 -0.31 15.76
C GLU A 216 -9.10 0.73 14.66
N VAL A 217 -9.79 0.54 13.54
CA VAL A 217 -9.88 1.52 12.48
C VAL A 217 -11.03 2.44 12.76
N GLY A 218 -10.75 3.74 12.79
CA GLY A 218 -11.74 4.76 13.08
C GLY A 218 -11.43 6.06 12.37
N GLY A 219 -12.30 7.04 12.51
CA GLY A 219 -12.16 8.36 11.92
C GLY A 219 -12.77 9.46 12.79
N GLN A 220 -12.26 10.65 12.61
CA GLN A 220 -12.81 11.92 13.09
C GLN A 220 -13.35 12.70 11.92
#